data_f11b030097ab8ac7a90ae30dfaf6065d
#
_entry.id   f11b030097ab8ac7a90ae30dfaf6065d
#
_cell.length_a   1.000
_cell.length_b   1.000
_cell.length_c   1.000
_cell.angle_alpha   90.00
_cell.angle_beta   90.00
_cell.angle_gamma   90.00
#
_symmetry.space_group_name_H-M   'P 1'
#
loop_
_entity.id
_entity.type
_entity.pdbx_description
1 polymer ?
#
loop_
_entity_poly.entity_id
_entity_poly.type
_entity_poly.pdbx_seq_one_letter_code
_entity_poly.pdbx_strand_id
1 'polypeptide(L)'
;CIRDRYEEEEPDTSSYQMRMLVGNTIPSVLKCRVQGVDGQFMVCFDITSKQSVLSLYEEKKIGYEDLQMILGGFVQVMEEMAEYLLNPSRLLLKPEYMYVDVEKRQLYFCYLPGYDQDVRQEFQELTEYILPLLDHEDSRAVMLGYGIYRRALEDSCHLEHIKQELY
;
A
#
# COMPACT_ATOMS: atom_id res chain seq x y z
N CYS A 1 0.66 -11.25 -11.88
CA CYS A 1 -0.75 -10.93 -11.77
C CYS A 1 -1.31 -11.43 -10.44
N ILE A 2 -1.87 -10.56 -9.64
CA ILE A 2 -2.55 -10.94 -8.40
C ILE A 2 -3.99 -11.25 -8.74
N ARG A 3 -4.47 -12.38 -8.21
CA ARG A 3 -5.86 -12.80 -8.40
C ARG A 3 -6.60 -12.57 -7.09
N ASP A 4 -7.57 -11.66 -7.11
CA ASP A 4 -8.48 -11.51 -6.01
C ASP A 4 -9.89 -11.85 -6.45
N ARG A 5 -10.64 -12.55 -5.59
CA ARG A 5 -11.97 -13.04 -5.93
C ARG A 5 -13.02 -12.09 -5.40
N TYR A 6 -13.79 -11.51 -6.28
CA TYR A 6 -15.09 -10.97 -5.92
C TYR A 6 -16.08 -12.12 -5.85
N GLU A 7 -16.62 -12.40 -4.70
CA GLU A 7 -17.43 -13.61 -4.54
C GLU A 7 -18.85 -13.49 -5.02
N GLU A 8 -19.46 -12.31 -5.16
CA GLU A 8 -20.89 -12.26 -5.42
C GLU A 8 -21.39 -11.15 -6.37
N GLU A 9 -20.62 -10.14 -6.71
CA GLU A 9 -21.11 -9.06 -7.57
C GLU A 9 -20.11 -8.68 -8.66
N GLU A 10 -20.66 -8.44 -9.86
CA GLU A 10 -19.91 -7.85 -10.94
C GLU A 10 -19.37 -6.49 -10.49
N PRO A 11 -18.04 -6.23 -10.57
CA PRO A 11 -17.52 -4.91 -10.28
C PRO A 11 -18.24 -3.91 -11.19
N ASP A 12 -18.77 -2.85 -10.61
CA ASP A 12 -19.42 -1.81 -11.39
C ASP A 12 -18.38 -1.06 -12.20
N THR A 13 -18.14 -1.51 -13.45
CA THR A 13 -17.17 -0.91 -14.35
C THR A 13 -17.57 0.48 -14.80
N SER A 14 -18.82 0.90 -14.54
CA SER A 14 -19.28 2.24 -14.81
C SER A 14 -19.07 3.19 -13.64
N SER A 15 -18.64 2.69 -12.46
CA SER A 15 -18.36 3.53 -11.30
C SER A 15 -17.21 4.49 -11.58
N TYR A 16 -17.23 5.64 -10.91
CA TYR A 16 -16.15 6.63 -11.00
C TYR A 16 -14.80 6.01 -10.67
N GLN A 17 -14.75 5.19 -9.59
CA GLN A 17 -13.51 4.56 -9.14
C GLN A 17 -12.91 3.65 -10.21
N MET A 18 -13.73 2.81 -10.82
CA MET A 18 -13.26 1.91 -11.88
C MET A 18 -12.78 2.69 -13.10
N ARG A 19 -13.48 3.74 -13.49
CA ARG A 19 -13.07 4.57 -14.61
C ARG A 19 -11.72 5.24 -14.35
N MET A 20 -11.49 5.71 -13.11
CA MET A 20 -10.23 6.30 -12.74
C MET A 20 -9.08 5.30 -12.79
N LEU A 21 -9.31 4.08 -12.30
CA LEU A 21 -8.29 3.03 -12.26
C LEU A 21 -7.91 2.50 -13.64
N VAL A 22 -8.89 2.32 -14.51
CA VAL A 22 -8.69 1.71 -15.84
C VAL A 22 -8.28 2.75 -16.86
N GLY A 23 -8.86 3.95 -16.79
CA GLY A 23 -8.67 5.00 -17.80
C GLY A 23 -7.54 5.98 -17.51
N ASN A 24 -6.97 5.99 -16.31
CA ASN A 24 -5.93 6.93 -15.89
C ASN A 24 -4.77 6.22 -15.25
N THR A 25 -3.60 6.85 -15.29
CA THR A 25 -2.42 6.36 -14.58
C THR A 25 -2.29 7.13 -13.27
N ILE A 26 -2.48 6.44 -12.14
CA ILE A 26 -2.24 6.98 -10.80
C ILE A 26 -0.84 6.53 -10.40
N PRO A 27 0.11 7.44 -10.13
CA PRO A 27 1.54 7.08 -10.02
C PRO A 27 1.87 5.98 -9.02
N SER A 28 1.22 5.96 -7.85
CA SER A 28 1.51 4.96 -6.81
C SER A 28 0.57 3.76 -6.81
N VAL A 29 -0.32 3.65 -7.80
CA VAL A 29 -1.27 2.56 -7.90
C VAL A 29 -0.94 1.69 -9.10
N LEU A 30 -0.91 0.37 -8.89
CA LEU A 30 -0.68 -0.58 -9.96
C LEU A 30 -1.84 -0.57 -10.95
N LYS A 31 -1.51 -0.65 -12.23
CA LYS A 31 -2.53 -0.80 -13.27
C LYS A 31 -3.27 -2.11 -13.06
N CYS A 32 -4.58 -2.06 -13.24
CA CYS A 32 -5.42 -3.24 -13.06
C CYS A 32 -6.35 -3.46 -14.25
N ARG A 33 -6.81 -4.70 -14.36
CA ARG A 33 -7.87 -5.09 -15.30
C ARG A 33 -8.82 -6.06 -14.60
N VAL A 34 -10.06 -6.07 -15.02
CA VAL A 34 -11.09 -6.97 -14.49
C VAL A 34 -11.37 -8.05 -15.51
N GLN A 35 -11.36 -9.32 -15.07
CA GLN A 35 -11.67 -10.48 -15.92
C GLN A 35 -12.80 -11.29 -15.31
N GLY A 36 -13.74 -11.72 -16.15
CA GLY A 36 -14.76 -12.68 -15.75
C GLY A 36 -14.31 -14.10 -16.11
N VAL A 37 -14.27 -15.00 -15.11
CA VAL A 37 -13.92 -16.42 -15.30
C VAL A 37 -14.86 -17.27 -14.47
N ASP A 38 -15.59 -18.18 -15.13
CA ASP A 38 -16.49 -19.15 -14.49
C ASP A 38 -17.50 -18.51 -13.51
N GLY A 39 -18.08 -17.39 -13.91
CA GLY A 39 -19.07 -16.68 -13.10
C GLY A 39 -18.48 -15.86 -11.93
N GLN A 40 -17.16 -15.81 -11.83
CA GLN A 40 -16.45 -14.99 -10.84
C GLN A 40 -15.69 -13.88 -11.53
N PHE A 41 -15.52 -12.76 -10.84
CA PHE A 41 -14.73 -11.65 -11.34
C PHE A 41 -13.38 -11.63 -10.62
N MET A 42 -12.32 -11.43 -11.40
CA MET A 42 -10.96 -11.30 -10.88
C MET A 42 -10.40 -9.95 -11.26
N VAL A 43 -9.74 -9.32 -10.30
CA VAL A 43 -8.98 -8.09 -10.56
C VAL A 43 -7.50 -8.48 -10.66
N CYS A 44 -6.90 -8.20 -11.81
CA CYS A 44 -5.51 -8.52 -12.09
C CYS A 44 -4.69 -7.24 -12.07
N PHE A 45 -3.57 -7.27 -11.35
CA PHE A 45 -2.65 -6.14 -11.23
C PHE A 45 -1.36 -6.43 -11.99
N ASP A 46 -0.85 -5.42 -12.67
CA ASP A 46 0.43 -5.53 -13.39
C ASP A 46 1.58 -5.32 -12.40
N ILE A 47 2.31 -6.39 -12.10
CA ILE A 47 3.45 -6.38 -11.19
C ILE A 47 4.79 -6.57 -11.91
N THR A 48 4.83 -6.32 -13.22
CA THR A 48 6.05 -6.48 -14.02
C THR A 48 7.21 -5.70 -13.43
N SER A 49 8.35 -6.36 -13.27
CA SER A 49 9.59 -5.79 -12.73
C SER A 49 9.49 -5.29 -11.29
N LYS A 50 8.53 -5.83 -10.53
CA LYS A 50 8.31 -5.46 -9.14
C LYS A 50 8.36 -6.68 -8.23
N GLN A 51 8.69 -6.46 -6.97
CA GLN A 51 8.75 -7.49 -5.93
C GLN A 51 7.92 -7.05 -4.74
N SER A 52 7.17 -7.98 -4.13
CA SER A 52 6.39 -7.63 -2.95
C SER A 52 7.28 -7.25 -1.77
N VAL A 53 6.78 -6.40 -0.89
CA VAL A 53 7.47 -6.04 0.35
C VAL A 53 7.75 -7.31 1.17
N LEU A 54 6.76 -8.22 1.26
CA LEU A 54 6.92 -9.46 1.99
C LEU A 54 8.12 -10.27 1.47
N SER A 55 8.22 -10.46 0.16
CA SER A 55 9.29 -11.20 -0.48
C SER A 55 10.65 -10.49 -0.33
N LEU A 56 10.67 -9.17 -0.52
CA LEU A 56 11.90 -8.38 -0.49
C LEU A 56 12.60 -8.42 0.87
N TYR A 57 11.82 -8.44 1.95
CA TYR A 57 12.37 -8.38 3.31
C TYR A 57 12.31 -9.73 4.06
N GLU A 58 12.13 -10.85 3.37
CA GLU A 58 12.24 -12.18 3.98
C GLU A 58 13.65 -12.47 4.49
N GLU A 59 14.66 -12.05 3.75
CA GLU A 59 16.07 -12.32 4.07
C GLU A 59 16.89 -11.06 4.31
N LYS A 60 16.28 -9.89 4.17
CA LYS A 60 16.94 -8.60 4.28
C LYS A 60 16.25 -7.76 5.35
N LYS A 61 17.04 -7.06 6.15
CA LYS A 61 16.50 -6.15 7.16
C LYS A 61 16.08 -4.82 6.54
N ILE A 62 15.14 -4.14 7.20
CA ILE A 62 14.66 -2.83 6.78
C ILE A 62 15.54 -1.76 7.42
N GLY A 63 16.39 -1.14 6.61
CA GLY A 63 17.20 0.00 7.02
C GLY A 63 16.43 1.31 6.93
N TYR A 64 17.12 2.39 7.28
CA TYR A 64 16.51 3.73 7.29
C TYR A 64 15.98 4.14 5.91
N GLU A 65 16.77 3.94 4.86
CA GLU A 65 16.36 4.28 3.50
C GLU A 65 15.17 3.46 3.01
N ASP A 66 15.15 2.17 3.36
CA ASP A 66 14.02 1.30 3.02
C ASP A 66 12.74 1.77 3.73
N LEU A 67 12.88 2.13 5.00
CA LEU A 67 11.75 2.61 5.80
C LEU A 67 11.22 3.94 5.25
N GLN A 68 12.10 4.85 4.84
CA GLN A 68 11.70 6.10 4.19
C GLN A 68 10.95 5.83 2.88
N MET A 69 11.38 4.86 2.10
CA MET A 69 10.70 4.48 0.86
C MET A 69 9.29 3.97 1.13
N ILE A 70 9.14 3.09 2.12
CA ILE A 70 7.84 2.50 2.47
C ILE A 70 6.89 3.57 3.02
N LEU A 71 7.33 4.35 3.98
CA LEU A 71 6.50 5.37 4.62
C LEU A 71 6.21 6.55 3.69
N GLY A 72 7.23 6.97 2.92
CA GLY A 72 7.06 8.01 1.93
C GLY A 72 6.09 7.60 0.82
N GLY A 73 6.15 6.33 0.40
CA GLY A 73 5.20 5.77 -0.56
C GLY A 73 3.78 5.74 -0.02
N PHE A 74 3.61 5.41 1.25
CA PHE A 74 2.30 5.45 1.90
C PHE A 74 1.73 6.88 1.94
N VAL A 75 2.54 7.86 2.33
CA VAL A 75 2.13 9.27 2.34
C VAL A 75 1.71 9.70 0.93
N GLN A 76 2.51 9.34 -0.07
CA GLN A 76 2.24 9.71 -1.46
C GLN A 76 0.93 9.13 -1.96
N VAL A 77 0.67 7.84 -1.72
CA VAL A 77 -0.57 7.21 -2.18
C VAL A 77 -1.80 7.81 -1.49
N MET A 78 -1.68 8.16 -0.20
CA MET A 78 -2.78 8.80 0.52
C MET A 78 -3.11 10.18 -0.05
N GLU A 79 -2.10 10.95 -0.42
CA GLU A 79 -2.28 12.23 -1.09
C GLU A 79 -2.92 12.06 -2.48
N GLU A 80 -2.52 11.01 -3.22
CA GLU A 80 -3.11 10.68 -4.52
C GLU A 80 -4.57 10.27 -4.39
N MET A 81 -4.93 9.51 -3.34
CA MET A 81 -6.32 9.17 -3.09
C MET A 81 -7.19 10.42 -2.93
N ALA A 82 -6.70 11.40 -2.19
CA ALA A 82 -7.39 12.68 -2.04
C ALA A 82 -7.46 13.45 -3.36
N GLU A 83 -6.36 13.52 -4.10
CA GLU A 83 -6.26 14.23 -5.37
C GLU A 83 -7.22 13.68 -6.43
N TYR A 84 -7.27 12.35 -6.55
CA TYR A 84 -8.12 11.67 -7.53
C TYR A 84 -9.52 11.32 -7.01
N LEU A 85 -9.86 11.78 -5.80
CA LEU A 85 -11.15 11.55 -5.15
C LEU A 85 -11.49 10.05 -5.02
N LEU A 86 -10.49 9.26 -4.64
CA LEU A 86 -10.63 7.82 -4.42
C LEU A 86 -10.68 7.51 -2.92
N ASN A 87 -11.30 6.38 -2.59
CA ASN A 87 -11.47 5.96 -1.19
C ASN A 87 -10.24 5.18 -0.70
N PRO A 88 -9.45 5.72 0.26
CA PRO A 88 -8.25 5.01 0.74
C PRO A 88 -8.55 3.68 1.46
N SER A 89 -9.78 3.46 1.91
CA SER A 89 -10.19 2.18 2.50
C SER A 89 -10.13 1.00 1.52
N ARG A 90 -9.99 1.28 0.23
CA ARG A 90 -9.88 0.28 -0.83
C ARG A 90 -8.44 -0.13 -1.10
N LEU A 91 -7.45 0.53 -0.48
CA LEU A 91 -6.05 0.17 -0.63
C LEU A 91 -5.71 -1.08 0.17
N LEU A 92 -4.92 -1.96 -0.43
CA LEU A 92 -4.41 -3.15 0.25
C LEU A 92 -3.08 -2.80 0.93
N LEU A 93 -3.15 -2.45 2.22
CA LEU A 93 -1.98 -2.08 3.02
C LEU A 93 -1.37 -3.32 3.68
N LYS A 94 -1.09 -4.34 2.88
CA LYS A 94 -0.52 -5.60 3.36
C LYS A 94 0.78 -5.88 2.61
N PRO A 95 1.83 -6.34 3.30
CA PRO A 95 3.14 -6.54 2.68
C PRO A 95 3.13 -7.44 1.45
N GLU A 96 2.25 -8.44 1.42
CA GLU A 96 2.11 -9.35 0.27
C GLU A 96 1.51 -8.69 -0.97
N TYR A 97 0.84 -7.54 -0.81
CA TYR A 97 0.20 -6.79 -1.89
C TYR A 97 0.81 -5.41 -2.13
N MET A 98 1.87 -5.08 -1.42
CA MET A 98 2.63 -3.86 -1.65
C MET A 98 3.88 -4.22 -2.45
N TYR A 99 4.08 -3.56 -3.58
CA TYR A 99 5.10 -3.92 -4.55
C TYR A 99 6.13 -2.82 -4.72
N VAL A 100 7.39 -3.21 -4.84
CA VAL A 100 8.51 -2.29 -4.97
C VAL A 100 9.17 -2.48 -6.33
N ASP A 101 9.37 -1.38 -7.04
CA ASP A 101 10.32 -1.32 -8.15
C ASP A 101 11.68 -1.02 -7.53
N VAL A 102 12.53 -2.03 -7.46
CA VAL A 102 13.82 -1.93 -6.76
C VAL A 102 14.76 -0.93 -7.42
N GLU A 103 14.73 -0.85 -8.75
CA GLU A 103 15.58 0.08 -9.50
C GLU A 103 15.17 1.53 -9.25
N LYS A 104 13.87 1.81 -9.28
CA LYS A 104 13.34 3.16 -9.07
C LYS A 104 13.19 3.51 -7.59
N ARG A 105 13.32 2.52 -6.70
CA ARG A 105 13.07 2.66 -5.27
C ARG A 105 11.72 3.30 -4.99
N GLN A 106 10.69 2.78 -5.64
CA GLN A 106 9.33 3.28 -5.53
C GLN A 106 8.37 2.17 -5.13
N LEU A 107 7.47 2.50 -4.20
CA LEU A 107 6.44 1.61 -3.69
C LEU A 107 5.14 1.81 -4.48
N TYR A 108 4.48 0.68 -4.77
CA TYR A 108 3.21 0.66 -5.49
C TYR A 108 2.16 -0.11 -4.69
N PHE A 109 0.92 0.31 -4.81
CA PHE A 109 -0.20 -0.24 -4.07
C PHE A 109 -1.24 -0.84 -5.01
N CYS A 110 -1.98 -1.84 -4.50
CA CYS A 110 -3.16 -2.37 -5.16
C CYS A 110 -4.39 -1.64 -4.63
N TYR A 111 -5.22 -1.15 -5.53
CA TYR A 111 -6.52 -0.59 -5.19
C TYR A 111 -7.59 -1.59 -5.60
N LEU A 112 -8.37 -2.09 -4.63
CA LEU A 112 -9.35 -3.14 -4.87
C LEU A 112 -10.76 -2.62 -4.56
N PRO A 113 -11.60 -2.39 -5.58
CA PRO A 113 -12.92 -1.76 -5.38
C PRO A 113 -13.86 -2.49 -4.42
N GLY A 114 -13.70 -3.81 -4.26
CA GLY A 114 -14.51 -4.59 -3.31
C GLY A 114 -13.97 -4.63 -1.88
N TYR A 115 -12.77 -4.11 -1.66
CA TYR A 115 -12.12 -4.11 -0.36
C TYR A 115 -12.55 -2.90 0.46
N ASP A 116 -12.81 -3.09 1.74
CA ASP A 116 -13.23 -2.00 2.61
C ASP A 116 -12.74 -2.28 4.03
N GLN A 117 -11.59 -1.69 4.38
CA GLN A 117 -10.98 -1.83 5.69
C GLN A 117 -10.56 -0.47 6.22
N ASP A 118 -10.55 -0.33 7.55
CA ASP A 118 -10.11 0.89 8.20
C ASP A 118 -8.61 1.12 7.93
N VAL A 119 -8.29 2.20 7.23
CA VAL A 119 -6.92 2.57 6.86
C VAL A 119 -6.03 2.72 8.10
N ARG A 120 -6.56 3.27 9.19
CA ARG A 120 -5.79 3.49 10.41
C ARG A 120 -5.38 2.17 11.04
N GLN A 121 -6.30 1.21 11.11
CA GLN A 121 -6.01 -0.12 11.63
C GLN A 121 -5.04 -0.87 10.72
N GLU A 122 -5.25 -0.81 9.42
CA GLU A 122 -4.35 -1.42 8.44
C GLU A 122 -2.94 -0.84 8.54
N PHE A 123 -2.83 0.48 8.71
CA PHE A 123 -1.55 1.14 8.89
C PHE A 123 -0.87 0.71 10.19
N GLN A 124 -1.63 0.60 11.28
CA GLN A 124 -1.10 0.10 12.55
C GLN A 124 -0.55 -1.33 12.41
N GLU A 125 -1.28 -2.21 11.76
CA GLU A 125 -0.85 -3.58 11.50
C GLU A 125 0.41 -3.61 10.62
N LEU A 126 0.51 -2.71 9.64
CA LEU A 126 1.69 -2.58 8.81
C LEU A 126 2.92 -2.18 9.63
N THR A 127 2.77 -1.23 10.55
CA THR A 127 3.87 -0.82 11.43
C THR A 127 4.29 -1.95 12.35
N GLU A 128 3.35 -2.73 12.87
CA GLU A 128 3.64 -3.91 13.69
C GLU A 128 4.42 -4.98 12.90
N TYR A 129 4.11 -5.14 11.62
CA TYR A 129 4.85 -6.02 10.73
C TYR A 129 6.29 -5.53 10.52
N ILE A 130 6.48 -4.23 10.37
CA ILE A 130 7.77 -3.61 10.06
C ILE A 130 8.75 -3.69 11.24
N LEU A 131 8.28 -3.47 12.47
CA LEU A 131 9.13 -3.32 13.64
C LEU A 131 10.13 -4.47 13.84
N PRO A 132 9.72 -5.75 13.80
CA PRO A 132 10.69 -6.85 13.98
C PRO A 132 11.67 -7.01 12.81
N LEU A 133 11.36 -6.42 11.65
CA LEU A 133 12.21 -6.49 10.47
C LEU A 133 13.22 -5.35 10.36
N LEU A 134 13.13 -4.37 11.25
CA LEU A 134 14.07 -3.25 11.25
C LEU A 134 15.49 -3.73 11.51
N ASP A 135 16.44 -3.05 10.88
CA ASP A 135 17.84 -3.20 11.22
C ASP A 135 18.09 -2.47 12.55
N HIS A 136 18.17 -3.24 13.63
CA HIS A 136 18.34 -2.69 14.98
C HIS A 136 19.75 -2.13 15.22
N GLU A 137 20.68 -2.36 14.32
CA GLU A 137 21.99 -1.71 14.33
C GLU A 137 21.96 -0.33 13.67
N ASP A 138 20.90 -0.03 12.91
CA ASP A 138 20.69 1.30 12.33
C ASP A 138 19.79 2.12 13.26
N SER A 139 20.42 3.00 14.04
CA SER A 139 19.69 3.83 15.03
C SER A 139 18.64 4.73 14.40
N ARG A 140 18.85 5.19 13.18
CA ARG A 140 17.88 6.04 12.47
C ARG A 140 16.64 5.23 12.08
N ALA A 141 16.83 3.99 11.64
CA ALA A 141 15.71 3.10 11.32
C ALA A 141 14.88 2.82 12.58
N VAL A 142 15.53 2.53 13.69
CA VAL A 142 14.86 2.26 14.97
C VAL A 142 14.07 3.47 15.44
N MET A 143 14.69 4.65 15.43
CA MET A 143 14.01 5.88 15.86
C MET A 143 12.79 6.20 15.01
N LEU A 144 12.94 6.12 13.69
CA LEU A 144 11.83 6.39 12.77
C LEU A 144 10.72 5.34 12.92
N GLY A 145 11.09 4.05 12.93
CA GLY A 145 10.12 2.96 13.02
C GLY A 145 9.27 3.01 14.29
N TYR A 146 9.91 3.19 15.44
CA TYR A 146 9.19 3.27 16.71
C TYR A 146 8.44 4.59 16.86
N GLY A 147 8.95 5.69 16.29
CA GLY A 147 8.24 6.96 16.25
C GLY A 147 6.94 6.86 15.47
N ILE A 148 6.97 6.25 14.30
CA ILE A 148 5.78 6.02 13.47
C ILE A 148 4.81 5.06 14.17
N TYR A 149 5.32 3.99 14.80
CA TYR A 149 4.47 3.05 15.52
C TYR A 149 3.69 3.74 16.64
N ARG A 150 4.35 4.58 17.42
CA ARG A 150 3.68 5.36 18.47
C ARG A 150 2.59 6.26 17.91
N ARG A 151 2.84 6.92 16.77
CA ARG A 151 1.84 7.74 16.10
C ARG A 151 0.66 6.90 15.62
N ALA A 152 0.93 5.71 15.07
CA ALA A 152 -0.11 4.81 14.59
C ALA A 152 -1.04 4.31 15.70
N LEU A 153 -0.56 4.25 16.95
CA LEU A 153 -1.38 3.86 18.10
C LEU A 153 -2.29 4.98 18.60
N GLU A 154 -2.03 6.22 18.23
CA GLU A 154 -2.84 7.36 18.65
C GLU A 154 -4.18 7.39 17.91
N ASP A 155 -5.30 7.55 18.64
CA ASP A 155 -6.64 7.63 18.06
C ASP A 155 -6.83 8.81 17.10
N SER A 156 -6.02 9.86 17.28
CA SER A 156 -6.05 11.06 16.47
C SER A 156 -4.92 11.15 15.47
N CYS A 157 -4.36 10.01 15.05
CA CYS A 157 -3.29 9.99 14.07
C CYS A 157 -3.78 10.48 12.71
N HIS A 158 -3.09 11.48 12.18
CA HIS A 158 -3.35 12.04 10.85
C HIS A 158 -2.09 11.93 9.99
N LEU A 159 -2.28 12.04 8.67
CA LEU A 159 -1.19 11.99 7.70
C LEU A 159 -0.08 13.01 8.03
N GLU A 160 -0.44 14.17 8.53
CA GLU A 160 0.53 15.20 8.92
C GLU A 160 1.46 14.75 10.04
N HIS A 161 0.98 13.93 10.98
CA HIS A 161 1.81 13.36 12.04
C HIS A 161 2.86 12.39 11.48
N ILE A 162 2.49 11.63 10.48
CA ILE A 162 3.42 10.71 9.81
C ILE A 162 4.48 11.50 9.05
N LYS A 163 4.08 12.58 8.37
CA LYS A 163 5.00 13.47 7.67
C LYS A 163 6.01 14.11 8.62
N GLN A 164 5.57 14.51 9.81
CA GLN A 164 6.45 15.10 10.81
C GLN A 164 7.53 14.14 11.28
N GLU A 165 7.21 12.87 11.45
CA GLU A 165 8.20 11.85 11.83
C GLU A 165 9.15 11.52 10.67
N LEU A 166 8.66 11.58 9.44
CA LEU A 166 9.40 11.19 8.24
C LEU A 166 10.34 12.32 7.75
N TYR A 167 9.91 13.56 7.87
CA TYR A 167 10.62 14.75 7.41
C TYR A 167 10.91 15.70 8.58
#